data_01e8309e272287fafccc15a7c4e01204
#
_entry.id   01e8309e272287fafccc15a7c4e01204
#
_cell.length_a   1.000
_cell.length_b   1.000
_cell.length_c   1.000
_cell.angle_alpha   90.00
_cell.angle_beta   90.00
_cell.angle_gamma   90.00
#
_symmetry.space_group_name_H-M   'P 1'
#
loop_
_entity.id
_entity.type
_entity.pdbx_description
1 polymer ?
#
loop_
_entity_poly.entity_id
_entity_poly.type
_entity_poly.pdbx_seq_one_letter_code
_entity_poly.pdbx_strand_id
1 'polypeptide(L)'
;MCQPGRVGAFDSRLGAVVAGALAWTAAEYGLHRFAMHEMRGRGLPSVEHLRHHADVTYFSPASKKLASAAGTTVVVYPVMAAIAGRRWAGSFTAGMIGMYFGYEVAHRRTHTHAPRNRYGRRARRSHMHHHFGAPMRNFGVTSMAWDRLGGTYDEPGVVTIPRRMAPVWMVDDSGEVRPE
;
A
#
# COMPACT_ATOMS: atom_id res chain seq x y z
N MET A 1 -4.81 22.99 42.28
CA MET A 1 -5.00 21.56 41.89
C MET A 1 -4.80 21.45 40.40
N CYS A 2 -3.62 20.97 39.94
CA CYS A 2 -3.37 20.67 38.53
C CYS A 2 -4.13 19.40 38.15
N GLN A 3 -4.91 19.44 37.06
CA GLN A 3 -5.59 18.26 36.49
C GLN A 3 -4.59 17.43 35.68
N PRO A 4 -4.24 16.19 36.07
CA PRO A 4 -3.28 15.34 35.34
C PRO A 4 -3.86 14.62 34.12
N GLY A 5 -5.04 15.03 33.62
CA GLY A 5 -5.81 14.21 32.69
C GLY A 5 -5.61 14.45 31.20
N ARG A 6 -4.95 15.54 30.75
CA ARG A 6 -4.94 15.89 29.29
C ARG A 6 -3.78 15.30 28.51
N VAL A 7 -2.60 15.20 29.06
CA VAL A 7 -1.39 14.73 28.34
C VAL A 7 -1.50 13.23 28.03
N GLY A 8 -1.81 12.40 29.02
CA GLY A 8 -1.94 10.97 28.81
C GLY A 8 -3.07 10.54 27.86
N ALA A 9 -4.11 11.39 27.69
CA ALA A 9 -5.21 11.13 26.76
C ALA A 9 -4.85 11.45 25.30
N PHE A 10 -3.97 12.42 25.08
CA PHE A 10 -3.46 12.77 23.76
C PHE A 10 -2.47 11.71 23.27
N ASP A 11 -1.52 11.31 24.09
CA ASP A 11 -0.51 10.30 23.78
C ASP A 11 -1.13 8.95 23.40
N SER A 12 -2.19 8.57 24.10
CA SER A 12 -2.87 7.31 23.84
C SER A 12 -3.69 7.34 22.53
N ARG A 13 -4.31 8.48 22.16
CA ARG A 13 -4.98 8.63 20.85
C ARG A 13 -4.00 8.58 19.68
N LEU A 14 -2.86 9.24 19.82
CA LEU A 14 -1.78 9.16 18.84
C LEU A 14 -1.27 7.73 18.69
N GLY A 15 -1.10 7.01 19.80
CA GLY A 15 -0.77 5.58 19.81
C GLY A 15 -1.78 4.74 19.01
N ALA A 16 -3.09 5.01 19.16
CA ALA A 16 -4.12 4.33 18.39
C ALA A 16 -4.07 4.67 16.90
N VAL A 17 -3.79 5.92 16.52
CA VAL A 17 -3.58 6.32 15.10
C VAL A 17 -2.38 5.56 14.50
N VAL A 18 -1.26 5.52 15.22
CA VAL A 18 -0.05 4.79 14.76
C VAL A 18 -0.34 3.30 14.62
N ALA A 19 -1.03 2.70 15.60
CA ALA A 19 -1.42 1.29 15.54
C ALA A 19 -2.32 1.00 14.34
N GLY A 20 -3.28 1.89 14.02
CA GLY A 20 -4.11 1.79 12.83
C GLY A 20 -3.31 1.89 11.53
N ALA A 21 -2.37 2.81 11.45
CA ALA A 21 -1.47 2.95 10.30
C ALA A 21 -0.59 1.70 10.11
N LEU A 22 -0.05 1.14 11.17
CA LEU A 22 0.71 -0.12 11.13
C LEU A 22 -0.17 -1.30 10.73
N ALA A 23 -1.40 -1.38 11.26
CA ALA A 23 -2.37 -2.41 10.88
C ALA A 23 -2.70 -2.36 9.38
N TRP A 24 -2.75 -1.16 8.79
CA TRP A 24 -2.91 -1.03 7.33
C TRP A 24 -1.76 -1.73 6.58
N THR A 25 -0.51 -1.59 6.98
CA THR A 25 0.60 -2.22 6.26
C THR A 25 0.49 -3.74 6.20
N ALA A 26 -0.04 -4.36 7.28
CA ALA A 26 -0.36 -5.80 7.29
C ALA A 26 -1.55 -6.13 6.39
N ALA A 27 -2.61 -5.30 6.46
CA ALA A 27 -3.79 -5.45 5.60
C ALA A 27 -3.44 -5.26 4.12
N GLU A 28 -2.60 -4.29 3.78
CA GLU A 28 -2.05 -4.08 2.43
C GLU A 28 -1.43 -5.36 1.89
N TYR A 29 -0.49 -5.97 2.63
CA TYR A 29 0.14 -7.22 2.25
C TYR A 29 -0.89 -8.35 2.05
N GLY A 30 -1.78 -8.54 3.02
CA GLY A 30 -2.80 -9.59 2.96
C GLY A 30 -3.79 -9.39 1.81
N LEU A 31 -4.29 -8.18 1.61
CA LEU A 31 -5.20 -7.85 0.51
C LEU A 31 -4.49 -8.01 -0.85
N HIS A 32 -3.27 -7.53 -0.97
CA HIS A 32 -2.50 -7.61 -2.20
C HIS A 32 -2.23 -9.07 -2.59
N ARG A 33 -1.75 -9.88 -1.65
CA ARG A 33 -1.48 -11.29 -1.88
C ARG A 33 -2.76 -12.09 -2.13
N PHE A 34 -3.68 -12.11 -1.16
CA PHE A 34 -4.81 -13.04 -1.18
C PHE A 34 -5.98 -12.53 -2.03
N ALA A 35 -6.43 -11.28 -1.81
CA ALA A 35 -7.62 -10.76 -2.49
C ALA A 35 -7.32 -10.27 -3.92
N MET A 36 -6.11 -9.77 -4.19
CA MET A 36 -5.77 -9.22 -5.49
C MET A 36 -5.14 -10.26 -6.42
N HIS A 37 -4.15 -11.05 -5.94
CA HIS A 37 -3.46 -12.05 -6.76
C HIS A 37 -4.06 -13.45 -6.68
N GLU A 38 -4.16 -14.04 -5.48
CA GLU A 38 -4.54 -15.45 -5.35
C GLU A 38 -6.00 -15.72 -5.76
N MET A 39 -6.87 -14.70 -5.76
CA MET A 39 -8.24 -14.82 -6.31
C MET A 39 -8.31 -14.90 -7.84
N ARG A 40 -7.23 -14.62 -8.57
CA ARG A 40 -7.09 -14.87 -10.02
C ARG A 40 -8.25 -14.31 -10.85
N GLY A 41 -8.60 -13.05 -10.65
CA GLY A 41 -9.69 -12.36 -11.34
C GLY A 41 -11.08 -12.58 -10.74
N ARG A 42 -11.18 -13.25 -9.59
CA ARG A 42 -12.46 -13.37 -8.87
C ARG A 42 -12.64 -12.19 -7.91
N GLY A 43 -13.75 -11.48 -8.07
CA GLY A 43 -14.05 -10.30 -7.25
C GLY A 43 -13.35 -9.02 -7.71
N LEU A 44 -13.94 -7.90 -7.32
CA LEU A 44 -13.52 -6.57 -7.78
C LEU A 44 -12.04 -6.23 -7.47
N PRO A 45 -11.50 -6.51 -6.28
CA PRO A 45 -10.10 -6.21 -5.99
C PRO A 45 -9.13 -6.90 -6.96
N SER A 46 -9.36 -8.19 -7.25
CA SER A 46 -8.52 -8.95 -8.15
C SER A 46 -8.62 -8.46 -9.60
N VAL A 47 -9.83 -8.19 -10.09
CA VAL A 47 -10.04 -7.68 -11.46
C VAL A 47 -9.32 -6.35 -11.66
N GLU A 48 -9.51 -5.39 -10.74
CA GLU A 48 -8.89 -4.06 -10.83
C GLU A 48 -7.36 -4.15 -10.75
N HIS A 49 -6.85 -5.00 -9.88
CA HIS A 49 -5.41 -5.16 -9.69
C HIS A 49 -4.73 -5.86 -10.87
N LEU A 50 -5.31 -6.93 -11.39
CA LEU A 50 -4.77 -7.62 -12.57
C LEU A 50 -4.84 -6.73 -13.82
N ARG A 51 -5.86 -5.86 -13.92
CA ARG A 51 -5.91 -4.83 -14.95
C ARG A 51 -4.74 -3.85 -14.83
N HIS A 52 -4.38 -3.45 -13.60
CA HIS A 52 -3.22 -2.61 -13.34
C HIS A 52 -1.90 -3.33 -13.69
N HIS A 53 -1.78 -4.64 -13.44
CA HIS A 53 -0.63 -5.43 -13.89
C HIS A 53 -0.52 -5.50 -15.43
N ALA A 54 -1.64 -5.59 -16.13
CA ALA A 54 -1.67 -5.60 -17.59
C ALA A 54 -1.32 -4.23 -18.20
N ASP A 55 -1.67 -3.15 -17.49
CA ASP A 55 -1.37 -1.77 -17.86
C ASP A 55 -1.07 -0.94 -16.59
N VAL A 56 0.21 -0.73 -16.31
CA VAL A 56 0.66 0.01 -15.12
C VAL A 56 0.31 1.51 -15.14
N THR A 57 -0.21 2.01 -16.25
CA THR A 57 -0.75 3.38 -16.34
C THR A 57 -2.20 3.47 -15.85
N TYR A 58 -2.87 2.31 -15.76
CA TYR A 58 -4.21 2.23 -15.20
C TYR A 58 -4.19 2.32 -13.68
N PHE A 59 -5.00 3.19 -13.12
CA PHE A 59 -5.28 3.27 -11.68
C PHE A 59 -6.78 3.30 -11.47
N SER A 60 -7.26 2.52 -10.50
CA SER A 60 -8.68 2.50 -10.15
C SER A 60 -9.21 3.90 -9.89
N PRO A 61 -10.44 4.23 -10.34
CA PRO A 61 -11.08 5.53 -10.11
C PRO A 61 -11.20 5.89 -8.63
N ALA A 62 -11.18 7.20 -8.35
CA ALA A 62 -11.31 7.73 -6.98
C ALA A 62 -12.60 7.23 -6.28
N SER A 63 -13.70 7.08 -7.02
CA SER A 63 -14.95 6.55 -6.48
C SER A 63 -14.82 5.14 -5.89
N LYS A 64 -14.09 4.24 -6.56
CA LYS A 64 -13.82 2.89 -6.05
C LYS A 64 -12.93 2.91 -4.80
N LYS A 65 -11.92 3.79 -4.79
CA LYS A 65 -11.03 3.98 -3.63
C LYS A 65 -11.80 4.52 -2.42
N LEU A 66 -12.67 5.51 -2.62
CA LEU A 66 -13.54 6.03 -1.57
C LEU A 66 -14.53 4.95 -1.07
N ALA A 67 -15.11 4.17 -1.96
CA ALA A 67 -15.98 3.04 -1.58
C ALA A 67 -15.21 2.00 -0.75
N SER A 68 -13.96 1.68 -1.11
CA SER A 68 -13.09 0.79 -0.33
C SER A 68 -12.78 1.36 1.06
N ALA A 69 -12.48 2.65 1.15
CA ALA A 69 -12.24 3.32 2.44
C ALA A 69 -13.50 3.31 3.32
N ALA A 70 -14.67 3.59 2.74
CA ALA A 70 -15.96 3.54 3.43
C ALA A 70 -16.28 2.11 3.92
N GLY A 71 -16.12 1.11 3.06
CA GLY A 71 -16.32 -0.30 3.42
C GLY A 71 -15.37 -0.74 4.54
N THR A 72 -14.10 -0.38 4.47
CA THR A 72 -13.12 -0.64 5.54
C THR A 72 -13.56 0.04 6.84
N THR A 73 -14.02 1.28 6.79
CA THR A 73 -14.51 2.00 7.98
C THR A 73 -15.71 1.32 8.61
N VAL A 74 -16.67 0.88 7.80
CA VAL A 74 -17.89 0.19 8.27
C VAL A 74 -17.55 -1.13 8.98
N VAL A 75 -16.48 -1.81 8.56
CA VAL A 75 -16.04 -3.07 9.19
C VAL A 75 -15.14 -2.80 10.41
N VAL A 76 -14.10 -1.98 10.23
CA VAL A 76 -13.05 -1.81 11.25
C VAL A 76 -13.54 -1.05 12.47
N TYR A 77 -14.32 0.03 12.26
CA TYR A 77 -14.76 0.86 13.37
C TYR A 77 -15.60 0.10 14.42
N PRO A 78 -16.67 -0.63 14.05
CA PRO A 78 -17.46 -1.36 15.05
C PRO A 78 -16.67 -2.47 15.76
N VAL A 79 -15.79 -3.18 15.03
CA VAL A 79 -14.93 -4.20 15.63
C VAL A 79 -14.01 -3.57 16.67
N MET A 80 -13.33 -2.49 16.33
CA MET A 80 -12.45 -1.77 17.26
C MET A 80 -13.23 -1.13 18.42
N ALA A 81 -14.47 -0.67 18.19
CA ALA A 81 -15.32 -0.13 19.24
C ALA A 81 -15.73 -1.21 20.25
N ALA A 82 -15.95 -2.44 19.80
CA ALA A 82 -16.24 -3.57 20.67
C ALA A 82 -15.00 -4.04 21.48
N ILE A 83 -13.81 -4.00 20.87
CA ILE A 83 -12.56 -4.49 21.49
C ILE A 83 -11.95 -3.44 22.43
N ALA A 84 -11.84 -2.19 21.99
CA ALA A 84 -11.06 -1.14 22.66
C ALA A 84 -11.92 0.06 23.11
N GLY A 85 -13.21 0.07 22.77
CA GLY A 85 -14.12 1.16 23.04
C GLY A 85 -14.11 2.26 21.98
N ARG A 86 -15.24 2.97 21.85
CA ARG A 86 -15.52 3.97 20.80
C ARG A 86 -14.47 5.07 20.69
N ARG A 87 -13.87 5.44 21.82
CA ARG A 87 -12.84 6.49 21.89
C ARG A 87 -11.59 6.12 21.07
N TRP A 88 -11.18 4.85 21.15
CA TRP A 88 -9.98 4.35 20.46
C TRP A 88 -10.27 3.91 19.03
N ALA A 89 -11.45 3.38 18.79
CA ALA A 89 -11.91 2.93 17.48
C ALA A 89 -11.79 4.02 16.43
N GLY A 90 -12.24 5.25 16.74
CA GLY A 90 -12.14 6.39 15.82
C GLY A 90 -10.69 6.72 15.45
N SER A 91 -9.79 6.80 16.44
CA SER A 91 -8.38 7.11 16.21
C SER A 91 -7.67 6.00 15.42
N PHE A 92 -7.91 4.73 15.76
CA PHE A 92 -7.36 3.59 15.03
C PHE A 92 -7.84 3.56 13.59
N THR A 93 -9.15 3.68 13.36
CA THR A 93 -9.73 3.67 12.00
C THR A 93 -9.21 4.84 11.18
N ALA A 94 -9.11 6.03 11.78
CA ALA A 94 -8.53 7.20 11.10
C ALA A 94 -7.07 6.96 10.69
N GLY A 95 -6.25 6.34 11.54
CA GLY A 95 -4.88 5.96 11.23
C GLY A 95 -4.79 4.95 10.08
N MET A 96 -5.65 3.93 10.12
CA MET A 96 -5.72 2.90 9.08
C MET A 96 -6.14 3.49 7.72
N ILE A 97 -7.18 4.32 7.68
CA ILE A 97 -7.65 4.96 6.45
C ILE A 97 -6.65 6.00 5.94
N GLY A 98 -6.02 6.77 6.85
CA GLY A 98 -4.96 7.70 6.47
C GLY A 98 -3.79 6.99 5.80
N MET A 99 -3.36 5.84 6.34
CA MET A 99 -2.30 5.05 5.74
C MET A 99 -2.72 4.37 4.43
N TYR A 100 -3.99 3.96 4.29
CA TYR A 100 -4.54 3.52 3.00
C TYR A 100 -4.37 4.59 1.90
N PHE A 101 -4.73 5.83 2.15
CA PHE A 101 -4.50 6.90 1.17
C PHE A 101 -3.00 7.19 0.97
N GLY A 102 -2.19 7.09 2.02
CA GLY A 102 -0.73 7.14 1.90
C GLY A 102 -0.17 6.06 0.98
N TYR A 103 -0.67 4.82 1.10
CA TYR A 103 -0.37 3.71 0.20
C TYR A 103 -0.76 4.04 -1.25
N GLU A 104 -1.97 4.54 -1.50
CA GLU A 104 -2.43 4.89 -2.84
C GLU A 104 -1.53 5.95 -3.52
N VAL A 105 -1.08 6.94 -2.74
CA VAL A 105 -0.13 7.95 -3.23
C VAL A 105 1.24 7.32 -3.48
N ALA A 106 1.76 6.53 -2.55
CA ALA A 106 3.05 5.87 -2.68
C ALA A 106 3.06 4.93 -3.89
N HIS A 107 2.05 4.07 -4.03
CA HIS A 107 1.88 3.15 -5.14
C HIS A 107 1.87 3.88 -6.49
N ARG A 108 1.03 4.92 -6.63
CA ARG A 108 1.02 5.73 -7.86
C ARG A 108 2.38 6.36 -8.16
N ARG A 109 3.07 6.87 -7.12
CA ARG A 109 4.39 7.49 -7.30
C ARG A 109 5.46 6.49 -7.72
N THR A 110 5.42 5.24 -7.27
CA THR A 110 6.36 4.20 -7.71
C THR A 110 6.27 3.94 -9.22
N HIS A 111 5.10 4.10 -9.83
CA HIS A 111 4.94 3.96 -11.28
C HIS A 111 5.28 5.22 -12.06
N THR A 112 5.03 6.40 -11.52
CA THR A 112 5.01 7.65 -12.31
C THR A 112 6.19 8.59 -12.07
N HIS A 113 6.89 8.51 -10.94
CA HIS A 113 7.92 9.47 -10.55
C HIS A 113 9.26 8.81 -10.23
N ALA A 114 10.35 9.52 -10.51
CA ALA A 114 11.67 9.12 -10.07
C ALA A 114 11.76 9.09 -8.54
N PRO A 115 12.40 8.08 -7.95
CA PRO A 115 12.55 7.97 -6.50
C PRO A 115 13.51 9.04 -5.96
N ARG A 116 13.13 9.73 -4.88
CA ARG A 116 13.90 10.85 -4.31
C ARG A 116 14.90 10.45 -3.23
N ASN A 117 14.72 9.29 -2.61
CA ASN A 117 15.52 8.83 -1.47
C ASN A 117 15.77 7.32 -1.50
N ARG A 118 16.57 6.82 -0.55
CA ARG A 118 16.92 5.38 -0.46
C ARG A 118 15.71 4.48 -0.27
N TYR A 119 14.75 4.90 0.56
CA TYR A 119 13.52 4.16 0.76
C TYR A 119 12.70 4.07 -0.54
N GLY A 120 12.48 5.20 -1.22
CA GLY A 120 11.74 5.23 -2.48
C GLY A 120 12.38 4.38 -3.58
N ARG A 121 13.72 4.38 -3.68
CA ARG A 121 14.44 3.49 -4.62
C ARG A 121 14.18 2.02 -4.30
N ARG A 122 14.30 1.63 -3.02
CA ARG A 122 14.07 0.25 -2.61
C ARG A 122 12.61 -0.19 -2.81
N ALA A 123 11.65 0.64 -2.41
CA ALA A 123 10.23 0.38 -2.57
C ALA A 123 9.86 0.22 -4.06
N ARG A 124 10.39 1.13 -4.91
CA ARG A 124 10.17 1.05 -6.35
C ARG A 124 10.76 -0.23 -6.96
N ARG A 125 12.03 -0.55 -6.69
CA ARG A 125 12.66 -1.79 -7.20
C ARG A 125 11.89 -3.03 -6.77
N SER A 126 11.48 -3.11 -5.52
CA SER A 126 10.65 -4.19 -5.00
C SER A 126 9.33 -4.30 -5.75
N HIS A 127 8.64 -3.17 -5.96
CA HIS A 127 7.36 -3.12 -6.65
C HIS A 127 7.48 -3.38 -8.16
N MET A 128 8.52 -2.88 -8.82
CA MET A 128 8.78 -3.18 -10.23
C MET A 128 9.17 -4.66 -10.42
N HIS A 129 9.92 -5.24 -9.48
CA HIS A 129 10.18 -6.69 -9.48
C HIS A 129 8.86 -7.49 -9.37
N HIS A 130 7.95 -7.06 -8.51
CA HIS A 130 6.62 -7.64 -8.40
C HIS A 130 5.85 -7.57 -9.74
N HIS A 131 5.86 -6.43 -10.43
CA HIS A 131 5.15 -6.29 -11.72
C HIS A 131 5.78 -7.05 -12.87
N PHE A 132 7.11 -7.01 -13.02
CA PHE A 132 7.80 -7.44 -14.24
C PHE A 132 8.74 -8.62 -14.03
N GLY A 133 9.07 -8.97 -12.80
CA GLY A 133 9.94 -10.10 -12.47
C GLY A 133 9.19 -11.29 -11.91
N ALA A 134 8.55 -11.11 -10.76
CA ALA A 134 7.88 -12.17 -10.00
C ALA A 134 6.56 -11.70 -9.38
N PRO A 135 5.42 -11.76 -10.09
CA PRO A 135 4.13 -11.23 -9.63
C PRO A 135 3.57 -11.90 -8.36
N MET A 136 4.10 -13.07 -7.98
CA MET A 136 3.72 -13.77 -6.75
C MET A 136 4.72 -13.55 -5.61
N ARG A 137 5.53 -12.51 -5.70
CA ARG A 137 6.52 -12.08 -4.70
C ARG A 137 6.42 -10.58 -4.45
N ASN A 138 6.98 -10.09 -3.34
CA ASN A 138 7.12 -8.67 -3.03
C ASN A 138 5.79 -7.90 -3.09
N PHE A 139 4.79 -8.39 -2.36
CA PHE A 139 3.44 -7.79 -2.33
C PHE A 139 3.39 -6.45 -1.58
N GLY A 140 4.30 -6.22 -0.63
CA GLY A 140 4.33 -4.99 0.16
C GLY A 140 4.82 -3.79 -0.63
N VAL A 141 3.96 -2.80 -0.85
CA VAL A 141 4.28 -1.53 -1.52
C VAL A 141 4.89 -0.53 -0.53
N THR A 142 4.25 -0.40 0.65
CA THR A 142 4.71 0.53 1.69
C THR A 142 5.65 -0.12 2.71
N SER A 143 5.64 -1.44 2.83
CA SER A 143 6.51 -2.16 3.76
C SER A 143 6.82 -3.57 3.27
N MET A 144 8.09 -3.86 3.06
CA MET A 144 8.58 -5.20 2.71
C MET A 144 8.73 -6.13 3.94
N ALA A 145 8.37 -5.66 5.14
CA ALA A 145 8.49 -6.46 6.36
C ALA A 145 7.58 -7.68 6.33
N TRP A 146 6.36 -7.50 5.83
CA TRP A 146 5.37 -8.57 5.75
C TRP A 146 5.73 -9.63 4.71
N ASP A 147 6.38 -9.24 3.61
CA ASP A 147 6.94 -10.19 2.65
C ASP A 147 8.02 -11.07 3.28
N ARG A 148 8.88 -10.47 4.12
CA ARG A 148 9.91 -11.24 4.85
C ARG A 148 9.30 -12.21 5.85
N LEU A 149 8.33 -11.75 6.61
CA LEU A 149 7.62 -12.60 7.58
C LEU A 149 6.78 -13.68 6.90
N GLY A 150 6.18 -13.38 5.76
CA GLY A 150 5.34 -14.30 4.97
C GLY A 150 6.10 -15.19 3.99
N GLY A 151 7.45 -15.06 3.91
CA GLY A 151 8.29 -15.85 3.01
C GLY A 151 8.09 -15.52 1.52
N THR A 152 7.59 -14.33 1.21
CA THR A 152 7.33 -13.86 -0.16
C THR A 152 8.31 -12.78 -0.63
N TYR A 153 9.30 -12.43 0.17
CA TYR A 153 10.32 -11.47 -0.21
C TYR A 153 11.39 -12.11 -1.10
N ASP A 154 11.58 -11.55 -2.28
CA ASP A 154 12.74 -11.78 -3.12
C ASP A 154 13.58 -10.49 -3.18
N GLU A 155 14.92 -10.60 -3.11
CA GLU A 155 15.78 -9.44 -3.36
C GLU A 155 15.72 -9.07 -4.85
N PRO A 156 15.24 -7.87 -5.22
CA PRO A 156 15.11 -7.50 -6.61
C PRO A 156 16.47 -7.40 -7.30
N GLY A 157 16.63 -8.15 -8.38
CA GLY A 157 17.73 -7.97 -9.34
C GLY A 157 17.49 -6.77 -10.26
N VAL A 158 18.11 -6.78 -11.44
CA VAL A 158 17.81 -5.82 -12.50
C VAL A 158 16.43 -6.14 -13.07
N VAL A 159 15.56 -5.13 -13.11
CA VAL A 159 14.20 -5.26 -13.62
C VAL A 159 14.08 -4.51 -14.95
N THR A 160 13.69 -5.23 -16.01
CA THR A 160 13.43 -4.64 -17.33
C THR A 160 11.97 -4.24 -17.44
N ILE A 161 11.72 -2.95 -17.60
CA ILE A 161 10.37 -2.41 -17.77
C ILE A 161 10.09 -2.26 -19.27
N PRO A 162 8.99 -2.82 -19.82
CA PRO A 162 8.64 -2.63 -21.22
C PRO A 162 8.47 -1.14 -21.56
N ARG A 163 9.00 -0.69 -22.69
CA ARG A 163 8.99 0.73 -23.09
C ARG A 163 7.61 1.38 -23.03
N ARG A 164 6.57 0.67 -23.45
CA ARG A 164 5.18 1.15 -23.39
C ARG A 164 4.67 1.45 -21.98
N MET A 165 5.33 0.87 -20.95
CA MET A 165 4.98 0.98 -19.54
C MET A 165 5.99 1.81 -18.75
N ALA A 166 7.10 2.20 -19.38
CA ALA A 166 8.15 2.98 -18.74
C ALA A 166 7.71 4.45 -18.65
N PRO A 167 7.85 5.09 -17.46
CA PRO A 167 7.61 6.52 -17.34
C PRO A 167 8.68 7.31 -18.11
N VAL A 168 8.30 8.48 -18.63
CA VAL A 168 9.14 9.31 -19.53
C VAL A 168 10.56 9.54 -18.98
N TRP A 169 10.72 9.73 -17.68
CA TRP A 169 12.02 9.98 -17.05
C TRP A 169 12.98 8.79 -17.08
N MET A 170 12.50 7.58 -17.40
CA MET A 170 13.32 6.38 -17.59
C MET A 170 13.79 6.19 -19.04
N VAL A 171 13.19 6.89 -19.97
CA VAL A 171 13.53 6.79 -21.39
C VAL A 171 14.62 7.82 -21.68
N ASP A 172 15.75 7.40 -22.22
CA ASP A 172 16.84 8.28 -22.61
C ASP A 172 16.62 8.91 -24.00
N ASP A 173 17.55 9.76 -24.45
CA ASP A 173 17.44 10.48 -25.70
C ASP A 173 17.47 9.54 -26.93
N SER A 174 17.99 8.33 -26.80
CA SER A 174 17.96 7.29 -27.85
C SER A 174 16.63 6.53 -27.87
N GLY A 175 15.77 6.74 -26.87
CA GLY A 175 14.52 6.04 -26.70
C GLY A 175 14.64 4.69 -25.98
N GLU A 176 15.81 4.37 -25.42
CA GLU A 176 16.01 3.17 -24.63
C GLU A 176 15.56 3.39 -23.17
N VAL A 177 15.03 2.32 -22.57
CA VAL A 177 14.58 2.33 -21.16
C VAL A 177 15.74 1.95 -20.26
N ARG A 178 16.10 2.83 -19.33
CA ARG A 178 17.10 2.53 -18.30
C ARG A 178 16.58 1.43 -17.39
N PRO A 179 17.37 0.37 -17.12
CA PRO A 179 16.95 -0.70 -16.21
C PRO A 179 16.85 -0.16 -14.77
N GLU A 180 15.96 -0.77 -13.98
CA GLU A 180 15.74 -0.44 -12.58
C GLU A 180 16.54 -1.34 -11.63
#